data_f36c0a02d034658bf496732f652d223d
#
_entry.id   f36c0a02d034658bf496732f652d223d
#
_cell.length_a   1.000
_cell.length_b   1.000
_cell.length_c   1.000
_cell.angle_alpha   90.00
_cell.angle_beta   90.00
_cell.angle_gamma   90.00
#
_symmetry.space_group_name_H-M   'P 1'
#
loop_
_entity.id
_entity.type
_entity.pdbx_description
1 polymer ?
#
loop_
_entity_poly.entity_id
_entity_poly.type
_entity_poly.pdbx_seq_one_letter_code
_entity_poly.pdbx_strand_id
1 'polypeptide(L)'
;RSAESEETYRKEWKEVIDCLYSYPCIGTWVPFNEAWGQFKTQEIAEWTKQYDPSRLVNPASGGNHYTCGDMLDLHHYPGPEMFLYDAQRATVLGEYGGIGLVLKDHLWEPNRNWGYIQFNTSAEATAEYLKYAGILKDMISRGFSAAVYTQTTDVEVEVNGLMTYDRKVIKVDEQKLKKINDSICRSLDK
;
A
#
# COMPACT_ATOMS: atom_id res chain seq x y z
N ARG A 1 -24.61 4.98 5.95
CA ARG A 1 -24.15 6.36 6.22
C ARG A 1 -25.32 7.32 6.22
N SER A 2 -25.23 8.38 7.01
CA SER A 2 -26.20 9.50 6.95
C SER A 2 -25.88 10.41 5.76
N ALA A 3 -26.88 11.18 5.30
CA ALA A 3 -26.69 12.19 4.26
C ALA A 3 -25.61 13.23 4.65
N GLU A 4 -25.61 13.65 5.91
CA GLU A 4 -24.61 14.57 6.47
C GLU A 4 -23.18 13.99 6.39
N SER A 5 -23.03 12.70 6.72
CA SER A 5 -21.72 12.01 6.62
C SER A 5 -21.23 11.89 5.16
N GLU A 6 -22.14 11.69 4.21
CA GLU A 6 -21.79 11.69 2.78
C GLU A 6 -21.36 13.08 2.31
N GLU A 7 -22.10 14.11 2.70
CA GLU A 7 -21.80 15.50 2.32
C GLU A 7 -20.43 15.94 2.87
N THR A 8 -20.19 15.65 4.15
CA THR A 8 -18.90 15.92 4.80
C THR A 8 -17.76 15.21 4.06
N TYR A 9 -17.90 13.93 3.78
CA TYR A 9 -16.88 13.17 3.05
C TYR A 9 -16.57 13.78 1.67
N ARG A 10 -17.61 14.12 0.89
CA ARG A 10 -17.42 14.70 -0.45
C ARG A 10 -16.71 16.05 -0.41
N LYS A 11 -17.08 16.88 0.57
CA LYS A 11 -16.43 18.17 0.79
C LYS A 11 -14.95 17.98 1.13
N GLU A 12 -14.65 17.17 2.13
CA GLU A 12 -13.27 16.92 2.57
C GLU A 12 -12.44 16.27 1.48
N TRP A 13 -12.99 15.29 0.76
CA TRP A 13 -12.28 14.64 -0.35
C TRP A 13 -11.95 15.62 -1.48
N LYS A 14 -12.86 16.51 -1.80
CA LYS A 14 -12.60 17.60 -2.75
C LYS A 14 -11.48 18.50 -2.27
N GLU A 15 -11.52 18.93 -1.00
CA GLU A 15 -10.50 19.78 -0.39
C GLU A 15 -9.11 19.11 -0.39
N VAL A 16 -9.04 17.80 -0.16
CA VAL A 16 -7.79 17.02 -0.28
C VAL A 16 -7.24 17.10 -1.69
N ILE A 17 -8.07 16.86 -2.71
CA ILE A 17 -7.64 16.93 -4.12
C ILE A 17 -7.16 18.36 -4.44
N ASP A 18 -7.93 19.38 -4.09
CA ASP A 18 -7.58 20.79 -4.35
C ASP A 18 -6.24 21.17 -3.71
N CYS A 19 -6.05 20.79 -2.45
CA CYS A 19 -4.83 21.08 -1.69
C CYS A 19 -3.59 20.40 -2.30
N LEU A 20 -3.74 19.17 -2.78
CA LEU A 20 -2.65 18.33 -3.26
C LEU A 20 -2.47 18.33 -4.78
N TYR A 21 -3.34 19.01 -5.51
CA TYR A 21 -3.37 19.01 -6.99
C TYR A 21 -2.04 19.38 -7.62
N SER A 22 -1.31 20.34 -7.04
CA SER A 22 -0.05 20.85 -7.59
C SER A 22 1.16 19.94 -7.33
N TYR A 23 1.01 18.84 -6.63
CA TYR A 23 2.12 17.92 -6.32
C TYR A 23 2.29 16.85 -7.40
N PRO A 24 3.34 16.92 -8.24
CA PRO A 24 3.51 15.99 -9.36
C PRO A 24 3.87 14.56 -8.94
N CYS A 25 4.28 14.35 -7.68
CA CYS A 25 4.56 13.02 -7.13
C CYS A 25 3.32 12.19 -6.86
N ILE A 26 2.12 12.82 -6.83
CA ILE A 26 0.86 12.09 -6.67
C ILE A 26 0.43 11.55 -8.03
N GLY A 27 0.50 10.24 -8.20
CA GLY A 27 0.10 9.56 -9.44
C GLY A 27 -1.31 8.99 -9.44
N THR A 28 -1.86 8.77 -8.25
CA THR A 28 -3.15 8.06 -8.07
C THR A 28 -3.93 8.63 -6.90
N TRP A 29 -5.24 8.79 -7.09
CA TRP A 29 -6.21 9.06 -6.04
C TRP A 29 -6.84 7.76 -5.55
N VAL A 30 -6.94 7.59 -4.22
CA VAL A 30 -7.50 6.41 -3.57
C VAL A 30 -8.57 6.85 -2.58
N PRO A 31 -9.84 6.97 -2.99
CA PRO A 31 -10.91 7.50 -2.13
C PRO A 31 -11.27 6.59 -0.96
N PHE A 32 -11.04 5.29 -1.06
CA PHE A 32 -11.38 4.33 0.00
C PHE A 32 -10.27 3.31 0.23
N ASN A 33 -10.23 2.78 1.46
CA ASN A 33 -9.37 1.68 1.84
C ASN A 33 -10.21 0.49 2.32
N GLU A 34 -9.93 -0.70 1.78
CA GLU A 34 -10.57 -1.98 2.14
C GLU A 34 -12.11 -1.97 2.05
N ALA A 35 -12.77 -2.92 2.72
CA ALA A 35 -14.21 -3.11 2.59
C ALA A 35 -15.03 -2.16 3.47
N TRP A 36 -14.55 -1.87 4.67
CA TRP A 36 -15.29 -1.05 5.63
C TRP A 36 -15.19 0.44 5.31
N GLY A 37 -16.23 1.18 5.59
CA GLY A 37 -16.22 2.63 5.36
C GLY A 37 -16.62 3.07 3.96
N GLN A 38 -16.63 2.20 2.95
CA GLN A 38 -17.06 2.51 1.60
C GLN A 38 -18.55 2.87 1.52
N PHE A 39 -18.88 3.78 0.62
CA PHE A 39 -20.25 4.09 0.20
C PHE A 39 -20.25 4.63 -1.21
N LYS A 40 -21.23 4.24 -2.02
CA LYS A 40 -21.34 4.70 -3.42
C LYS A 40 -19.99 4.69 -4.15
N THR A 41 -19.20 3.66 -3.94
CA THR A 41 -17.78 3.60 -4.33
C THR A 41 -17.57 3.88 -5.81
N GLN A 42 -18.38 3.30 -6.68
CA GLN A 42 -18.31 3.57 -8.11
C GLN A 42 -18.56 5.04 -8.42
N GLU A 43 -19.64 5.63 -7.88
CA GLU A 43 -19.98 7.04 -8.09
C GLU A 43 -18.87 7.98 -7.62
N ILE A 44 -18.28 7.71 -6.45
CA ILE A 44 -17.17 8.51 -5.90
C ILE A 44 -15.91 8.37 -6.77
N ALA A 45 -15.58 7.18 -7.22
CA ALA A 45 -14.43 6.95 -8.09
C ALA A 45 -14.58 7.64 -9.45
N GLU A 46 -15.76 7.54 -10.07
CA GLU A 46 -16.09 8.20 -11.33
C GLU A 46 -16.05 9.73 -11.20
N TRP A 47 -16.62 10.26 -10.10
CA TRP A 47 -16.54 11.68 -9.78
C TRP A 47 -15.08 12.14 -9.59
N THR A 48 -14.27 11.37 -8.86
CA THR A 48 -12.86 11.68 -8.64
C THR A 48 -12.10 11.76 -9.97
N LYS A 49 -12.34 10.80 -10.87
CA LYS A 49 -11.74 10.79 -12.20
C LYS A 49 -12.16 11.97 -13.08
N GLN A 50 -13.42 12.38 -12.98
CA GLN A 50 -13.94 13.55 -13.69
C GLN A 50 -13.37 14.85 -13.11
N TYR A 51 -13.21 14.92 -11.81
CA TYR A 51 -12.70 16.09 -11.10
C TYR A 51 -11.20 16.32 -11.36
N ASP A 52 -10.40 15.24 -11.35
CA ASP A 52 -8.99 15.26 -11.78
C ASP A 52 -8.72 14.17 -12.81
N PRO A 53 -8.92 14.46 -14.11
CA PRO A 53 -8.66 13.48 -15.16
C PRO A 53 -7.17 13.21 -15.42
N SER A 54 -6.27 14.01 -14.84
CA SER A 54 -4.83 13.90 -15.07
C SER A 54 -4.18 12.75 -14.30
N ARG A 55 -4.87 12.21 -13.29
CA ARG A 55 -4.36 11.15 -12.41
C ARG A 55 -5.18 9.87 -12.52
N LEU A 56 -4.55 8.77 -12.12
CA LEU A 56 -5.23 7.49 -12.00
C LEU A 56 -6.14 7.47 -10.76
N VAL A 57 -7.15 6.60 -10.80
CA VAL A 57 -8.05 6.36 -9.66
C VAL A 57 -8.07 4.87 -9.31
N ASN A 58 -7.73 4.56 -8.07
CA ASN A 58 -7.94 3.28 -7.44
C ASN A 58 -9.21 3.38 -6.58
N PRO A 59 -10.33 2.78 -6.95
CA PRO A 59 -11.63 3.02 -6.30
C PRO A 59 -11.64 2.73 -4.81
N ALA A 60 -10.99 1.62 -4.42
CA ALA A 60 -10.80 1.22 -3.04
C ALA A 60 -9.60 0.28 -2.96
N SER A 61 -8.56 0.69 -2.26
CA SER A 61 -7.35 -0.13 -2.10
C SER A 61 -7.67 -1.39 -1.30
N GLY A 62 -7.41 -2.56 -1.90
CA GLY A 62 -7.66 -3.87 -1.29
C GLY A 62 -9.12 -4.21 -0.97
N GLY A 63 -10.04 -3.40 -1.40
CA GLY A 63 -11.47 -3.55 -1.08
C GLY A 63 -12.31 -4.13 -2.22
N ASN A 64 -13.63 -4.01 -2.07
CA ASN A 64 -14.61 -4.52 -3.03
C ASN A 64 -14.25 -4.17 -4.48
N HIS A 65 -14.26 -5.18 -5.35
CA HIS A 65 -13.80 -5.07 -6.73
C HIS A 65 -14.92 -4.60 -7.65
N TYR A 66 -15.15 -3.29 -7.66
CA TYR A 66 -16.07 -2.67 -8.61
C TYR A 66 -15.46 -2.60 -10.01
N THR A 67 -16.31 -2.59 -11.04
CA THR A 67 -15.88 -2.48 -12.44
C THR A 67 -15.65 -1.02 -12.86
N CYS A 68 -14.91 -0.27 -12.05
CA CYS A 68 -14.58 1.14 -12.26
C CYS A 68 -13.14 1.44 -11.85
N GLY A 69 -12.67 2.65 -12.18
CA GLY A 69 -11.30 3.07 -11.91
C GLY A 69 -10.25 2.45 -12.84
N ASP A 70 -9.01 2.79 -12.60
CA ASP A 70 -7.88 2.41 -13.45
C ASP A 70 -7.12 1.18 -12.95
N MET A 71 -7.45 0.69 -11.74
CA MET A 71 -6.72 -0.38 -11.06
C MET A 71 -7.67 -1.45 -10.50
N LEU A 72 -7.19 -2.69 -10.52
CA LEU A 72 -7.68 -3.79 -9.69
C LEU A 72 -6.66 -4.02 -8.59
N ASP A 73 -7.02 -3.71 -7.36
CA ASP A 73 -6.13 -3.71 -6.20
C ASP A 73 -6.55 -4.75 -5.17
N LEU A 74 -5.57 -5.49 -4.69
CA LEU A 74 -5.70 -6.43 -3.57
C LEU A 74 -4.78 -6.04 -2.40
N HIS A 75 -5.17 -6.44 -1.20
CA HIS A 75 -4.30 -6.55 -0.04
C HIS A 75 -4.06 -8.03 0.26
N HIS A 76 -2.81 -8.42 0.46
CA HIS A 76 -2.47 -9.79 0.82
C HIS A 76 -1.31 -9.86 1.81
N TYR A 77 -1.55 -10.50 2.93
CA TYR A 77 -0.58 -10.64 4.02
C TYR A 77 -0.32 -12.11 4.39
N PRO A 78 0.91 -12.42 4.81
CA PRO A 78 2.06 -11.51 4.88
C PRO A 78 2.78 -11.35 3.53
N GLY A 79 2.82 -12.35 2.68
CA GLY A 79 3.57 -12.34 1.42
C GLY A 79 2.77 -11.81 0.23
N PRO A 80 3.43 -11.35 -0.82
CA PRO A 80 2.75 -10.92 -2.03
C PRO A 80 2.13 -12.11 -2.77
N GLU A 81 0.83 -11.99 -3.04
CA GLU A 81 0.08 -12.93 -3.86
C GLU A 81 -0.99 -12.17 -4.65
N MET A 82 -1.27 -12.60 -5.86
CA MET A 82 -2.30 -12.02 -6.72
C MET A 82 -3.08 -13.13 -7.41
N PHE A 83 -4.37 -13.20 -7.12
CA PHE A 83 -5.27 -14.24 -7.64
C PHE A 83 -6.43 -13.65 -8.45
N LEU A 84 -6.52 -12.33 -8.58
CA LEU A 84 -7.48 -11.63 -9.42
C LEU A 84 -6.73 -10.83 -10.49
N TYR A 85 -7.24 -10.89 -11.72
CA TYR A 85 -6.69 -10.14 -12.84
C TYR A 85 -7.83 -9.53 -13.65
N ASP A 86 -7.56 -8.37 -14.22
CA ASP A 86 -8.49 -7.65 -15.10
C ASP A 86 -7.79 -7.35 -16.43
N ALA A 87 -8.48 -7.58 -17.53
CA ALA A 87 -7.91 -7.38 -18.87
C ALA A 87 -7.76 -5.89 -19.25
N GLN A 88 -8.44 -4.99 -18.54
CA GLN A 88 -8.53 -3.57 -18.89
C GLN A 88 -7.88 -2.65 -17.85
N ARG A 89 -7.61 -3.14 -16.63
CA ARG A 89 -7.08 -2.36 -15.52
C ARG A 89 -5.72 -2.86 -15.08
N ALA A 90 -4.89 -1.96 -14.55
CA ALA A 90 -3.63 -2.33 -13.94
C ALA A 90 -3.88 -3.23 -12.71
N THR A 91 -3.13 -4.33 -12.62
CA THR A 91 -3.17 -5.24 -11.48
C THR A 91 -2.19 -4.76 -10.42
N VAL A 92 -2.69 -4.47 -9.22
CA VAL A 92 -1.93 -3.84 -8.14
C VAL A 92 -2.12 -4.61 -6.82
N LEU A 93 -1.06 -4.70 -6.05
CA LEU A 93 -1.09 -5.15 -4.66
C LEU A 93 -0.87 -3.92 -3.77
N GLY A 94 -1.95 -3.27 -3.36
CA GLY A 94 -1.92 -2.00 -2.62
C GLY A 94 -1.32 -2.13 -1.23
N GLU A 95 -1.37 -3.34 -0.65
CA GLU A 95 -0.67 -3.67 0.59
C GLU A 95 -0.20 -5.12 0.59
N TYR A 96 1.04 -5.32 1.05
CA TYR A 96 1.62 -6.64 1.37
C TYR A 96 2.76 -6.48 2.37
N GLY A 97 3.20 -7.55 3.00
CA GLY A 97 4.38 -7.54 3.86
C GLY A 97 4.05 -7.77 5.33
N GLY A 98 3.96 -6.70 6.10
CA GLY A 98 3.64 -6.84 7.52
C GLY A 98 4.71 -7.58 8.32
N ILE A 99 6.00 -7.47 7.93
CA ILE A 99 7.15 -8.13 8.57
C ILE A 99 7.46 -7.43 9.90
N GLY A 100 6.99 -8.03 11.00
CA GLY A 100 7.14 -7.51 12.35
C GLY A 100 8.52 -7.81 12.95
N LEU A 101 9.12 -6.80 13.56
CA LEU A 101 10.32 -6.91 14.38
C LEU A 101 10.23 -5.94 15.56
N VAL A 102 10.18 -6.49 16.77
CA VAL A 102 10.14 -5.73 18.02
C VAL A 102 11.52 -5.26 18.43
N LEU A 103 11.69 -3.95 18.60
CA LEU A 103 12.88 -3.35 19.21
C LEU A 103 12.47 -2.65 20.51
N LYS A 104 12.76 -3.25 21.65
CA LYS A 104 12.22 -2.91 22.98
C LYS A 104 12.33 -1.43 23.37
N ASP A 105 13.42 -0.78 23.00
CA ASP A 105 13.66 0.64 23.36
C ASP A 105 13.02 1.63 22.38
N HIS A 106 12.33 1.11 21.36
CA HIS A 106 11.73 1.87 20.26
C HIS A 106 10.28 1.42 19.98
N LEU A 107 9.50 1.21 21.04
CA LEU A 107 8.08 0.85 20.96
C LEU A 107 7.20 2.03 21.39
N TRP A 108 6.11 2.24 20.65
CA TRP A 108 5.03 3.15 21.07
C TRP A 108 4.36 2.64 22.35
N GLU A 109 4.04 1.34 22.40
CA GLU A 109 3.45 0.65 23.55
C GLU A 109 4.29 -0.60 23.90
N PRO A 110 5.00 -0.59 25.03
CA PRO A 110 5.91 -1.68 25.37
C PRO A 110 5.25 -3.04 25.64
N ASN A 111 3.98 -3.02 26.06
CA ASN A 111 3.28 -4.23 26.53
C ASN A 111 2.33 -4.84 25.49
N ARG A 112 2.09 -4.14 24.38
CA ARG A 112 1.17 -4.58 23.33
C ARG A 112 1.69 -4.17 21.96
N ASN A 113 1.97 -5.16 21.14
CA ASN A 113 2.37 -4.93 19.76
C ASN A 113 1.97 -6.14 18.89
N TRP A 114 1.92 -5.93 17.59
CA TRP A 114 1.60 -6.97 16.63
C TRP A 114 2.23 -6.68 15.25
N GLY A 115 2.30 -7.72 14.43
CA GLY A 115 2.62 -7.69 13.02
C GLY A 115 2.05 -8.94 12.37
N TYR A 116 1.88 -8.94 11.07
CA TYR A 116 1.29 -10.09 10.35
C TYR A 116 2.17 -11.34 10.42
N ILE A 117 3.48 -11.15 10.43
CA ILE A 117 4.48 -12.18 10.70
C ILE A 117 5.58 -11.57 11.58
N GLN A 118 6.10 -12.32 12.55
CA GLN A 118 7.06 -11.81 13.52
C GLN A 118 8.44 -12.48 13.36
N PHE A 119 9.47 -11.66 13.45
CA PHE A 119 10.86 -12.10 13.47
C PHE A 119 11.59 -11.56 14.70
N ASN A 120 12.74 -12.17 15.03
CA ASN A 120 13.51 -11.82 16.20
C ASN A 120 14.76 -11.00 15.88
N THR A 121 15.19 -11.01 14.64
CA THR A 121 16.41 -10.35 14.20
C THR A 121 16.22 -9.56 12.89
N SER A 122 17.01 -8.50 12.73
CA SER A 122 17.10 -7.74 11.49
C SER A 122 17.47 -8.62 10.28
N ALA A 123 18.32 -9.62 10.51
CA ALA A 123 18.73 -10.53 9.44
C ALA A 123 17.57 -11.39 8.92
N GLU A 124 16.74 -11.91 9.82
CA GLU A 124 15.55 -12.69 9.45
C GLU A 124 14.51 -11.82 8.73
N ALA A 125 14.19 -10.65 9.28
CA ALA A 125 13.27 -9.70 8.65
C ALA A 125 13.75 -9.27 7.26
N THR A 126 15.05 -9.01 7.11
CA THR A 126 15.66 -8.70 5.81
C THR A 126 15.54 -9.87 4.83
N ALA A 127 15.81 -11.10 5.28
CA ALA A 127 15.72 -12.28 4.44
C ALA A 127 14.30 -12.50 3.91
N GLU A 128 13.28 -12.31 4.74
CA GLU A 128 11.87 -12.44 4.33
C GLU A 128 11.48 -11.33 3.33
N TYR A 129 11.93 -10.08 3.55
CA TYR A 129 11.72 -9.02 2.57
C TYR A 129 12.31 -9.37 1.20
N LEU A 130 13.55 -9.87 1.17
CA LEU A 130 14.21 -10.28 -0.08
C LEU A 130 13.48 -11.42 -0.78
N LYS A 131 12.92 -12.36 -0.03
CA LYS A 131 12.07 -13.44 -0.56
C LYS A 131 10.81 -12.87 -1.22
N TYR A 132 10.11 -11.93 -0.55
CA TYR A 132 8.94 -11.26 -1.13
C TYR A 132 9.29 -10.49 -2.40
N ALA A 133 10.42 -9.80 -2.41
CA ALA A 133 10.91 -9.13 -3.60
C ALA A 133 11.16 -10.09 -4.78
N GLY A 134 11.64 -11.30 -4.51
CA GLY A 134 11.77 -12.37 -5.51
C GLY A 134 10.41 -12.77 -6.11
N ILE A 135 9.41 -12.97 -5.26
CA ILE A 135 8.04 -13.29 -5.69
C ILE A 135 7.47 -12.16 -6.58
N LEU A 136 7.66 -10.88 -6.17
CA LEU A 136 7.22 -9.74 -6.97
C LEU A 136 7.86 -9.72 -8.36
N LYS A 137 9.14 -10.05 -8.49
CA LYS A 137 9.81 -10.13 -9.80
C LYS A 137 9.17 -11.18 -10.72
N ASP A 138 8.80 -12.32 -10.17
CA ASP A 138 8.09 -13.36 -10.92
C ASP A 138 6.68 -12.90 -11.32
N MET A 139 5.99 -12.17 -10.44
CA MET A 139 4.67 -11.58 -10.75
C MET A 139 4.76 -10.53 -11.87
N ILE A 140 5.75 -9.64 -11.81
CA ILE A 140 5.99 -8.61 -12.85
C ILE A 140 6.20 -9.25 -14.21
N SER A 141 6.96 -10.33 -14.29
CA SER A 141 7.20 -11.07 -15.55
C SER A 141 5.90 -11.60 -16.18
N ARG A 142 4.83 -11.70 -15.41
CA ARG A 142 3.49 -12.15 -15.82
C ARG A 142 2.47 -11.02 -16.01
N GLY A 143 2.92 -9.76 -16.00
CA GLY A 143 2.07 -8.60 -16.25
C GLY A 143 1.55 -7.87 -15.01
N PHE A 144 2.09 -8.17 -13.84
CA PHE A 144 1.76 -7.47 -12.60
C PHE A 144 2.36 -6.05 -12.60
N SER A 145 1.60 -5.03 -12.17
CA SER A 145 1.93 -3.63 -12.44
C SER A 145 2.56 -2.89 -11.27
N ALA A 146 2.08 -3.09 -10.05
CA ALA A 146 2.57 -2.34 -8.89
C ALA A 146 2.34 -3.08 -7.56
N ALA A 147 3.21 -2.82 -6.58
CA ALA A 147 3.05 -3.30 -5.21
C ALA A 147 3.49 -2.24 -4.20
N VAL A 148 2.81 -2.16 -3.07
CA VAL A 148 3.14 -1.28 -1.95
C VAL A 148 3.42 -2.10 -0.70
N TYR A 149 4.64 -1.98 -0.19
CA TYR A 149 5.03 -2.67 1.05
C TYR A 149 4.42 -1.98 2.27
N THR A 150 3.80 -2.74 3.16
CA THR A 150 3.27 -2.29 4.43
C THR A 150 4.23 -2.69 5.55
N GLN A 151 4.97 -1.73 6.16
CA GLN A 151 4.88 -0.31 5.91
C GLN A 151 6.24 0.38 6.12
N THR A 152 6.31 1.70 5.91
CA THR A 152 7.59 2.43 6.03
C THR A 152 8.07 2.55 7.48
N THR A 153 7.17 2.93 8.40
CA THR A 153 7.47 3.06 9.84
C THR A 153 6.48 2.23 10.64
N ASP A 154 6.90 1.77 11.83
CA ASP A 154 5.93 1.30 12.82
C ASP A 154 4.88 2.39 13.10
N VAL A 155 3.65 1.98 13.33
CA VAL A 155 2.53 2.89 13.65
C VAL A 155 1.81 2.39 14.90
N GLU A 156 1.92 3.16 15.99
CA GLU A 156 1.36 2.79 17.29
C GLU A 156 1.81 1.38 17.73
N VAL A 157 0.89 0.44 17.86
CA VAL A 157 1.17 -0.93 18.30
C VAL A 157 1.55 -1.89 17.16
N GLU A 158 1.49 -1.43 15.94
CA GLU A 158 1.85 -2.20 14.74
C GLU A 158 3.34 -2.07 14.45
N VAL A 159 4.09 -3.18 14.58
CA VAL A 159 5.57 -3.20 14.55
C VAL A 159 6.12 -3.84 13.28
N ASN A 160 5.49 -3.62 12.15
CA ASN A 160 5.88 -4.15 10.84
C ASN A 160 6.46 -3.10 9.87
N GLY A 161 6.83 -1.93 10.40
CA GLY A 161 7.58 -0.92 9.65
C GLY A 161 9.01 -1.36 9.29
N LEU A 162 9.55 -0.81 8.22
CA LEU A 162 10.98 -0.94 7.89
C LEU A 162 11.86 -0.15 8.86
N MET A 163 11.29 0.80 9.57
CA MET A 163 11.93 1.56 10.66
C MET A 163 10.99 1.71 11.86
N THR A 164 11.55 2.05 13.00
CA THR A 164 10.80 2.27 14.23
C THR A 164 9.88 3.48 14.16
N TYR A 165 8.83 3.54 15.03
CA TYR A 165 7.85 4.63 15.04
C TYR A 165 8.48 6.01 15.24
N ASP A 166 9.55 6.08 16.03
CA ASP A 166 10.31 7.29 16.29
C ASP A 166 11.35 7.63 15.21
N ARG A 167 11.42 6.78 14.15
CA ARG A 167 12.31 6.89 12.98
C ARG A 167 13.80 6.89 13.31
N LYS A 168 14.19 6.40 14.49
CA LYS A 168 15.61 6.38 14.92
C LYS A 168 16.36 5.16 14.46
N VAL A 169 15.68 4.04 14.22
CA VAL A 169 16.32 2.78 13.85
C VAL A 169 15.68 2.21 12.60
N ILE A 170 16.51 1.92 11.60
CA ILE A 170 16.11 1.12 10.44
C ILE A 170 16.27 -0.35 10.82
N LYS A 171 15.19 -1.12 10.69
CA LYS A 171 15.10 -2.49 11.22
C LYS A 171 15.64 -3.56 10.28
N VAL A 172 16.01 -3.19 9.07
CA VAL A 172 16.44 -4.06 7.98
C VAL A 172 17.77 -3.60 7.37
N ASP A 173 18.41 -4.44 6.56
CA ASP A 173 19.61 -4.11 5.81
C ASP A 173 19.26 -3.21 4.61
N GLU A 174 19.45 -1.90 4.76
CA GLU A 174 19.14 -0.88 3.75
C GLU A 174 19.80 -1.15 2.39
N GLN A 175 21.06 -1.60 2.41
CA GLN A 175 21.83 -1.80 1.18
C GLN A 175 21.25 -2.96 0.37
N LYS A 176 20.86 -4.03 1.04
CA LYS A 176 20.21 -5.18 0.40
C LYS A 176 18.83 -4.81 -0.12
N LEU A 177 18.04 -4.07 0.67
CA LEU A 177 16.73 -3.61 0.24
C LEU A 177 16.84 -2.68 -0.97
N LYS A 178 17.74 -1.70 -0.92
CA LYS A 178 17.96 -0.80 -2.06
C LYS A 178 18.33 -1.59 -3.32
N LYS A 179 19.29 -2.51 -3.21
CA LYS A 179 19.74 -3.32 -4.35
C LYS A 179 18.62 -4.14 -4.97
N ILE A 180 17.79 -4.79 -4.15
CA ILE A 180 16.69 -5.61 -4.69
C ILE A 180 15.58 -4.76 -5.28
N ASN A 181 15.24 -3.63 -4.66
CA ASN A 181 14.21 -2.71 -5.16
C ASN A 181 14.65 -2.05 -6.48
N ASP A 182 15.91 -1.60 -6.59
CA ASP A 182 16.48 -1.13 -7.86
C ASP A 182 16.38 -2.21 -8.96
N SER A 183 16.59 -3.48 -8.62
CA SER A 183 16.44 -4.61 -9.54
C SER A 183 14.99 -4.89 -9.94
N ILE A 184 14.03 -4.66 -9.05
CA ILE A 184 12.59 -4.76 -9.35
C ILE A 184 12.18 -3.65 -10.30
N CYS A 185 12.53 -2.40 -10.00
CA CYS A 185 12.19 -1.25 -10.83
C CYS A 185 12.76 -1.35 -12.27
N ARG A 186 13.88 -2.05 -12.43
CA ARG A 186 14.53 -2.28 -13.74
C ARG A 186 14.20 -3.62 -14.36
N SER A 187 13.28 -4.38 -13.80
CA SER A 187 13.00 -5.75 -14.28
C SER A 187 12.46 -5.83 -15.70
N LEU A 188 11.91 -4.72 -16.22
CA LEU A 188 11.40 -4.59 -17.59
C LEU A 188 12.36 -3.82 -18.52
N ASP A 189 13.47 -3.30 -18.02
CA ASP A 189 14.50 -2.67 -18.84
C ASP A 189 15.13 -3.75 -19.75
N LYS A 190 15.11 -3.50 -21.07
CA LYS A 190 15.69 -4.37 -22.08
C LYS A 190 17.12 -3.94 -22.44
#